data_d00ac574abec92e70f2c97228139ead9
#
_entry.id   d00ac574abec92e70f2c97228139ead9
#
_cell.length_a   1.000
_cell.length_b   1.000
_cell.length_c   1.000
_cell.angle_alpha   90.00
_cell.angle_beta   90.00
_cell.angle_gamma   90.00
#
_symmetry.space_group_name_H-M   'P 1'
#
loop_
_entity.id
_entity.type
_entity.pdbx_description
1 polymer ?
#
loop_
_entity_poly.entity_id
_entity_poly.type
_entity_poly.pdbx_seq_one_letter_code
_entity_poly.pdbx_strand_id
1 'polypeptide(L)'
;LTSGMGPLSAITESFLPGTGNYLAQWFGLFMLGALFGKIMETSGAAASIAHSVTKLIGAGNACIAVILATSLMTYGGISLFVVVFVMYPFAVSLFQDADLPKRLLPGCIATGAFSYTAMALPGSPQSQNVLPTTYFGTTPTAAPVLGLIVSAYILIVSILYMNWRAKQAKANLEHFVPNEKDLAIMEANKNRELPHIAVSL
;
A
#
# COMPACT_ATOMS: atom_id res chain seq x y z
N LEU A 1 -15.10 1.43 30.93
CA LEU A 1 -15.63 0.61 32.04
C LEU A 1 -14.58 0.35 33.12
N THR A 2 -13.30 0.20 32.76
CA THR A 2 -12.20 -0.03 33.75
C THR A 2 -11.70 1.24 34.44
N SER A 3 -11.97 2.43 33.88
CA SER A 3 -11.57 3.74 34.39
C SER A 3 -12.55 4.36 35.39
N GLY A 4 -13.71 3.72 35.66
CA GLY A 4 -14.76 4.25 36.52
C GLY A 4 -15.54 5.45 35.92
N MET A 5 -15.20 5.91 34.71
CA MET A 5 -15.92 7.00 34.04
C MET A 5 -17.21 6.50 33.37
N GLY A 6 -18.26 7.29 33.47
CA GLY A 6 -19.50 7.03 32.73
C GLY A 6 -19.28 7.09 31.20
N PRO A 7 -20.03 6.30 30.39
CA PRO A 7 -19.82 6.27 28.94
C PRO A 7 -19.98 7.64 28.28
N LEU A 8 -20.91 8.47 28.75
CA LEU A 8 -21.13 9.80 28.19
C LEU A 8 -19.95 10.74 28.48
N SER A 9 -19.46 10.78 29.71
CA SER A 9 -18.32 11.62 30.10
C SER A 9 -17.03 11.15 29.41
N ALA A 10 -16.84 9.85 29.24
CA ALA A 10 -15.71 9.31 28.46
C ALA A 10 -15.75 9.81 27.00
N ILE A 11 -16.92 9.89 26.39
CA ILE A 11 -17.05 10.40 25.01
C ILE A 11 -16.84 11.91 24.98
N THR A 12 -17.53 12.67 25.83
CA THR A 12 -17.56 14.14 25.71
C THR A 12 -16.31 14.81 26.26
N GLU A 13 -15.68 14.25 27.31
CA GLU A 13 -14.57 14.90 28.01
C GLU A 13 -13.20 14.34 27.59
N SER A 14 -13.15 13.12 27.07
CA SER A 14 -11.88 12.49 26.67
C SER A 14 -11.80 12.27 25.16
N PHE A 15 -12.76 11.54 24.59
CA PHE A 15 -12.67 11.12 23.19
C PHE A 15 -12.82 12.29 22.21
N LEU A 16 -13.87 13.11 22.34
CA LEU A 16 -14.10 14.23 21.40
C LEU A 16 -13.01 15.29 21.46
N PRO A 17 -12.58 15.78 22.66
CA PRO A 17 -11.46 16.73 22.73
C PRO A 17 -10.14 16.12 22.22
N GLY A 18 -9.86 14.86 22.57
CA GLY A 18 -8.67 14.16 22.07
C GLY A 18 -8.68 14.02 20.55
N THR A 19 -9.81 13.69 19.96
CA THR A 19 -9.96 13.61 18.50
C THR A 19 -9.80 14.97 17.84
N GLY A 20 -10.41 16.02 18.42
CA GLY A 20 -10.26 17.41 17.92
C GLY A 20 -8.80 17.88 17.92
N ASN A 21 -8.09 17.66 19.03
CA ASN A 21 -6.68 18.02 19.13
C ASN A 21 -5.81 17.21 18.16
N TYR A 22 -6.06 15.92 18.03
CA TYR A 22 -5.36 15.05 17.06
C TYR A 22 -5.54 15.56 15.62
N LEU A 23 -6.78 15.85 15.22
CA LEU A 23 -7.06 16.36 13.89
C LEU A 23 -6.41 17.71 13.66
N ALA A 24 -6.49 18.64 14.61
CA ALA A 24 -5.87 19.96 14.49
C ALA A 24 -4.33 19.86 14.35
N GLN A 25 -3.69 19.02 15.13
CA GLN A 25 -2.24 18.81 15.10
C GLN A 25 -1.75 18.20 13.77
N TRP A 26 -2.49 17.24 13.22
CA TRP A 26 -2.08 16.44 12.07
C TRP A 26 -2.77 16.82 10.76
N PHE A 27 -3.68 17.80 10.78
CA PHE A 27 -4.46 18.22 9.61
C PHE A 27 -3.58 18.54 8.40
N GLY A 28 -2.50 19.30 8.59
CA GLY A 28 -1.57 19.66 7.52
C GLY A 28 -0.94 18.45 6.86
N LEU A 29 -0.50 17.47 7.66
CA LEU A 29 0.09 16.22 7.14
C LEU A 29 -0.94 15.42 6.33
N PHE A 30 -2.14 15.24 6.85
CA PHE A 30 -3.19 14.49 6.17
C PHE A 30 -3.64 15.17 4.88
N MET A 31 -3.83 16.50 4.93
CA MET A 31 -4.24 17.28 3.76
C MET A 31 -3.18 17.25 2.66
N LEU A 32 -1.91 17.49 3.00
CA LEU A 32 -0.81 17.48 2.02
C LEU A 32 -0.59 16.06 1.46
N GLY A 33 -0.68 15.03 2.30
CA GLY A 33 -0.59 13.65 1.85
C GLY A 33 -1.73 13.25 0.91
N ALA A 34 -2.96 13.67 1.19
CA ALA A 34 -4.10 13.45 0.31
C ALA A 34 -3.96 14.21 -1.02
N LEU A 35 -3.52 15.47 -0.97
CA LEU A 35 -3.26 16.29 -2.15
C LEU A 35 -2.16 15.67 -3.03
N PHE A 36 -1.04 15.27 -2.44
CA PHE A 36 0.05 14.60 -3.14
C PHE A 36 -0.44 13.30 -3.79
N GLY A 37 -1.15 12.45 -3.04
CA GLY A 37 -1.74 11.23 -3.58
C GLY A 37 -2.67 11.50 -4.76
N LYS A 38 -3.49 12.57 -4.68
CA LYS A 38 -4.40 12.96 -5.78
C LYS A 38 -3.64 13.46 -7.01
N ILE A 39 -2.60 14.24 -6.83
CA ILE A 39 -1.72 14.70 -7.93
C ILE A 39 -1.06 13.50 -8.62
N MET A 40 -0.49 12.57 -7.85
CA MET A 40 0.14 11.35 -8.39
C MET A 40 -0.85 10.45 -9.15
N GLU A 41 -2.09 10.38 -8.68
CA GLU A 41 -3.17 9.65 -9.36
C GLU A 41 -3.59 10.34 -10.66
N THR A 42 -3.90 11.64 -10.62
CA THR A 42 -4.44 12.38 -11.76
C THR A 42 -3.42 12.64 -12.86
N SER A 43 -2.13 12.82 -12.49
CA SER A 43 -1.03 12.94 -13.45
C SER A 43 -0.69 11.61 -14.14
N GLY A 44 -1.18 10.47 -13.63
CA GLY A 44 -0.82 9.15 -14.10
C GLY A 44 0.57 8.68 -13.63
N ALA A 45 1.28 9.48 -12.83
CA ALA A 45 2.62 9.13 -12.35
C ALA A 45 2.62 7.83 -11.54
N ALA A 46 1.68 7.69 -10.59
CA ALA A 46 1.52 6.46 -9.82
C ALA A 46 1.26 5.24 -10.71
N ALA A 47 0.43 5.39 -11.74
CA ALA A 47 0.14 4.34 -12.72
C ALA A 47 1.37 3.98 -13.56
N SER A 48 2.19 4.96 -13.95
CA SER A 48 3.44 4.75 -14.68
C SER A 48 4.45 3.94 -13.85
N ILE A 49 4.59 4.24 -12.56
CA ILE A 49 5.44 3.48 -11.63
C ILE A 49 4.94 2.03 -11.53
N ALA A 50 3.63 1.84 -11.28
CA ALA A 50 3.02 0.51 -11.19
C ALA A 50 3.26 -0.31 -12.46
N HIS A 51 3.00 0.27 -13.64
CA HIS A 51 3.21 -0.37 -14.94
C HIS A 51 4.67 -0.78 -15.17
N SER A 52 5.60 0.12 -14.87
CA SER A 52 7.02 -0.13 -15.12
C SER A 52 7.58 -1.24 -14.23
N VAL A 53 7.22 -1.25 -12.95
CA VAL A 53 7.65 -2.32 -12.02
C VAL A 53 7.03 -3.66 -12.42
N THR A 54 5.74 -3.69 -12.74
CA THR A 54 5.06 -4.94 -13.13
C THR A 54 5.59 -5.48 -14.46
N LYS A 55 5.90 -4.61 -15.43
CA LYS A 55 6.50 -4.99 -16.70
C LYS A 55 7.92 -5.53 -16.53
N LEU A 56 8.73 -4.92 -15.66
CA LEU A 56 10.11 -5.35 -15.41
C LEU A 56 10.17 -6.76 -14.80
N ILE A 57 9.28 -7.06 -13.86
CA ILE A 57 9.25 -8.33 -13.12
C ILE A 57 8.51 -9.41 -13.88
N GLY A 58 7.46 -9.02 -14.61
CA GLY A 58 6.65 -9.90 -15.46
C GLY A 58 5.65 -10.78 -14.72
N ALA A 59 4.78 -11.43 -15.49
CA ALA A 59 3.70 -12.29 -14.98
C ALA A 59 4.19 -13.54 -14.25
N GLY A 60 5.38 -14.05 -14.57
CA GLY A 60 5.95 -15.22 -13.89
C GLY A 60 6.09 -15.04 -12.38
N ASN A 61 6.24 -13.80 -11.92
CA ASN A 61 6.38 -13.43 -10.51
C ASN A 61 5.32 -12.39 -10.09
N ALA A 62 4.08 -12.57 -10.51
CA ALA A 62 3.01 -11.59 -10.34
C ALA A 62 2.83 -11.11 -8.88
N CYS A 63 2.90 -12.02 -7.89
CA CYS A 63 2.81 -11.63 -6.49
C CYS A 63 3.96 -10.70 -6.08
N ILE A 64 5.19 -11.00 -6.49
CA ILE A 64 6.37 -10.17 -6.20
C ILE A 64 6.24 -8.81 -6.87
N ALA A 65 5.81 -8.79 -8.13
CA ALA A 65 5.64 -7.55 -8.89
C ALA A 65 4.62 -6.60 -8.21
N VAL A 66 3.48 -7.12 -7.77
CA VAL A 66 2.47 -6.35 -7.05
C VAL A 66 3.00 -5.86 -5.71
N ILE A 67 3.67 -6.71 -4.93
CA ILE A 67 4.25 -6.34 -3.63
C ILE A 67 5.28 -5.21 -3.81
N LEU A 68 6.23 -5.35 -4.74
CA LEU A 68 7.29 -4.36 -4.92
C LEU A 68 6.77 -3.05 -5.51
N ALA A 69 5.81 -3.09 -6.46
CA ALA A 69 5.19 -1.90 -7.00
C ALA A 69 4.44 -1.10 -5.92
N THR A 70 3.60 -1.78 -5.13
CA THR A 70 2.88 -1.14 -4.01
C THR A 70 3.84 -0.61 -2.94
N SER A 71 4.92 -1.33 -2.66
CA SER A 71 5.95 -0.89 -1.71
C SER A 71 6.65 0.38 -2.15
N LEU A 72 7.06 0.45 -3.41
CA LEU A 72 7.71 1.63 -3.98
C LEU A 72 6.80 2.86 -3.94
N MET A 73 5.54 2.69 -4.32
CA MET A 73 4.56 3.77 -4.30
C MET A 73 4.29 4.27 -2.87
N THR A 74 4.12 3.35 -1.91
CA THR A 74 3.87 3.70 -0.51
C THR A 74 5.08 4.39 0.12
N TYR A 75 6.28 3.88 -0.10
CA TYR A 75 7.52 4.50 0.39
C TYR A 75 7.79 5.85 -0.27
N GLY A 76 7.41 6.01 -1.54
CA GLY A 76 7.45 7.27 -2.28
C GLY A 76 6.45 8.33 -1.78
N GLY A 77 5.66 8.04 -0.73
CA GLY A 77 4.77 9.00 -0.09
C GLY A 77 3.32 9.00 -0.60
N ILE A 78 2.98 8.14 -1.55
CA ILE A 78 1.59 7.98 -1.97
C ILE A 78 0.81 7.33 -0.83
N SER A 79 -0.34 7.93 -0.46
CA SER A 79 -1.20 7.36 0.58
C SER A 79 -1.53 5.89 0.30
N LEU A 80 -1.40 5.04 1.33
CA LEU A 80 -1.66 3.60 1.17
C LEU A 80 -3.06 3.28 0.63
N PHE A 81 -4.06 4.11 0.93
CA PHE A 81 -5.40 3.92 0.37
C PHE A 81 -5.44 4.23 -1.14
N VAL A 82 -4.75 5.28 -1.59
CA VAL A 82 -4.64 5.63 -3.01
C VAL A 82 -3.88 4.54 -3.77
N VAL A 83 -2.80 4.00 -3.18
CA VAL A 83 -2.03 2.90 -3.77
C VAL A 83 -2.90 1.69 -4.09
N VAL A 84 -3.86 1.32 -3.23
CA VAL A 84 -4.78 0.20 -3.47
C VAL A 84 -5.55 0.41 -4.78
N PHE A 85 -6.14 1.59 -4.97
CA PHE A 85 -6.95 1.89 -6.15
C PHE A 85 -6.12 2.00 -7.42
N VAL A 86 -4.95 2.62 -7.34
CA VAL A 86 -4.05 2.77 -8.50
C VAL A 86 -3.46 1.42 -8.92
N MET A 87 -3.07 0.58 -7.96
CA MET A 87 -2.43 -0.70 -8.26
C MET A 87 -3.43 -1.76 -8.74
N TYR A 88 -4.70 -1.68 -8.33
CA TYR A 88 -5.69 -2.72 -8.62
C TYR A 88 -5.83 -3.03 -10.12
N PRO A 89 -5.97 -2.07 -11.04
CA PRO A 89 -6.05 -2.35 -12.48
C PRO A 89 -4.85 -3.11 -13.05
N PHE A 90 -3.64 -2.75 -12.62
CA PHE A 90 -2.40 -3.41 -13.07
C PHE A 90 -2.27 -4.81 -12.48
N ALA A 91 -2.62 -4.95 -11.20
CA ALA A 91 -2.57 -6.24 -10.50
C ALA A 91 -3.57 -7.24 -11.08
N VAL A 92 -4.78 -6.80 -11.47
CA VAL A 92 -5.78 -7.64 -12.13
C VAL A 92 -5.25 -8.17 -13.45
N SER A 93 -4.69 -7.30 -14.31
CA SER A 93 -4.12 -7.71 -15.59
C SER A 93 -2.96 -8.70 -15.41
N LEU A 94 -2.06 -8.41 -14.45
CA LEU A 94 -0.91 -9.26 -14.17
C LEU A 94 -1.30 -10.63 -13.60
N PHE A 95 -2.34 -10.68 -12.77
CA PHE A 95 -2.87 -11.93 -12.21
C PHE A 95 -3.58 -12.77 -13.26
N GLN A 96 -4.25 -12.13 -14.24
CA GLN A 96 -4.80 -12.83 -15.40
C GLN A 96 -3.69 -13.47 -16.24
N ASP A 97 -2.64 -12.69 -16.57
CA ASP A 97 -1.51 -13.19 -17.37
C ASP A 97 -0.77 -14.34 -16.66
N ALA A 98 -0.76 -14.34 -15.32
CA ALA A 98 -0.14 -15.37 -14.49
C ALA A 98 -1.06 -16.56 -14.18
N ASP A 99 -2.33 -16.47 -14.56
CA ASP A 99 -3.41 -17.39 -14.18
C ASP A 99 -3.44 -17.68 -12.67
N LEU A 100 -3.46 -16.61 -11.87
CA LEU A 100 -3.53 -16.67 -10.42
C LEU A 100 -4.91 -16.27 -9.91
N PRO A 101 -5.48 -16.97 -8.93
CA PRO A 101 -6.80 -16.64 -8.42
C PRO A 101 -6.81 -15.27 -7.75
N LYS A 102 -7.82 -14.50 -8.07
CA LYS A 102 -8.02 -13.11 -7.65
C LYS A 102 -8.01 -12.92 -6.13
N ARG A 103 -8.34 -13.95 -5.35
CA ARG A 103 -8.33 -13.92 -3.88
C ARG A 103 -6.95 -13.62 -3.26
N LEU A 104 -5.86 -13.84 -3.99
CA LEU A 104 -4.51 -13.54 -3.53
C LEU A 104 -4.12 -12.06 -3.75
N LEU A 105 -4.80 -11.37 -4.66
CA LEU A 105 -4.47 -9.99 -5.05
C LEU A 105 -4.53 -8.99 -3.86
N PRO A 106 -5.61 -8.98 -3.03
CA PRO A 106 -5.64 -8.08 -1.87
C PRO A 106 -4.49 -8.33 -0.89
N GLY A 107 -4.09 -9.59 -0.70
CA GLY A 107 -2.95 -9.96 0.15
C GLY A 107 -1.63 -9.40 -0.38
N CYS A 108 -1.38 -9.45 -1.69
CA CYS A 108 -0.18 -8.88 -2.30
C CYS A 108 -0.15 -7.34 -2.14
N ILE A 109 -1.26 -6.65 -2.43
CA ILE A 109 -1.35 -5.20 -2.27
C ILE A 109 -1.16 -4.81 -0.80
N ALA A 110 -1.85 -5.49 0.12
CA ALA A 110 -1.75 -5.22 1.55
C ALA A 110 -0.32 -5.43 2.08
N THR A 111 0.36 -6.47 1.63
CA THR A 111 1.76 -6.72 1.99
C THR A 111 2.67 -5.58 1.58
N GLY A 112 2.53 -5.06 0.37
CA GLY A 112 3.38 -3.97 -0.10
C GLY A 112 3.04 -2.62 0.53
N ALA A 113 1.74 -2.30 0.69
CA ALA A 113 1.31 -0.98 1.11
C ALA A 113 1.18 -0.82 2.64
N PHE A 114 0.69 -1.85 3.37
CA PHE A 114 0.27 -1.72 4.77
C PHE A 114 1.19 -2.41 5.77
N SER A 115 2.34 -2.95 5.33
CA SER A 115 3.26 -3.64 6.22
C SER A 115 4.55 -2.83 6.48
N TYR A 116 5.69 -3.37 6.15
CA TYR A 116 7.00 -2.81 6.45
C TYR A 116 7.24 -1.40 5.87
N THR A 117 6.67 -1.09 4.71
CA THR A 117 6.81 0.23 4.07
C THR A 117 6.10 1.34 4.83
N ALA A 118 5.02 1.02 5.54
CA ALA A 118 4.26 2.02 6.28
C ALA A 118 4.88 2.33 7.66
N MET A 119 5.51 1.35 8.32
CA MET A 119 5.89 1.50 9.73
C MET A 119 7.31 1.08 10.09
N ALA A 120 7.96 0.20 9.34
CA ALA A 120 9.26 -0.35 9.72
C ALA A 120 10.41 0.23 8.89
N LEU A 121 10.17 0.60 7.63
CA LEU A 121 11.21 1.12 6.77
C LEU A 121 11.59 2.55 7.20
N PRO A 122 12.85 2.80 7.54
CA PRO A 122 13.30 4.11 8.05
C PRO A 122 13.02 5.23 7.05
N GLY A 123 12.51 6.35 7.54
CA GLY A 123 12.20 7.51 6.72
C GLY A 123 10.88 7.42 5.95
N SER A 124 10.07 6.38 6.16
CA SER A 124 8.74 6.30 5.55
C SER A 124 7.90 7.52 5.91
N PRO A 125 7.32 8.23 4.92
CA PRO A 125 6.51 9.42 5.16
C PRO A 125 5.07 9.09 5.62
N GLN A 126 4.76 7.81 5.77
CA GLN A 126 3.43 7.38 6.19
C GLN A 126 3.15 7.75 7.65
N SER A 127 1.89 8.06 7.95
CA SER A 127 1.47 8.49 9.29
C SER A 127 1.84 7.50 10.40
N GLN A 128 1.85 6.21 10.12
CA GLN A 128 2.23 5.17 11.06
C GLN A 128 3.68 5.29 11.54
N ASN A 129 4.57 5.84 10.72
CA ASN A 129 5.97 6.09 11.07
C ASN A 129 6.18 7.50 11.65
N VAL A 130 5.39 8.48 11.20
CA VAL A 130 5.55 9.89 11.60
C VAL A 130 4.86 10.20 12.93
N LEU A 131 3.65 9.70 13.16
CA LEU A 131 2.88 9.97 14.40
C LEU A 131 3.62 9.61 15.69
N PRO A 132 4.27 8.43 15.81
CA PRO A 132 4.97 8.07 17.04
C PRO A 132 6.10 9.02 17.43
N THR A 133 6.70 9.73 16.46
CA THR A 133 7.83 10.63 16.72
C THR A 133 7.50 11.74 17.71
N THR A 134 6.27 12.25 17.66
CA THR A 134 5.79 13.29 18.58
C THR A 134 5.68 12.80 20.01
N TYR A 135 5.27 11.53 20.21
CA TYR A 135 5.06 10.96 21.54
C TYR A 135 6.34 10.44 22.18
N PHE A 136 7.26 9.91 21.35
CA PHE A 136 8.50 9.31 21.82
C PHE A 136 9.73 10.24 21.67
N GLY A 137 9.56 11.45 21.13
CA GLY A 137 10.67 12.37 20.89
C GLY A 137 11.73 11.82 19.92
N THR A 138 11.32 10.93 19.00
CA THR A 138 12.20 10.28 18.03
C THR A 138 12.10 10.97 16.66
N THR A 139 12.86 10.46 15.69
CA THR A 139 12.78 10.90 14.29
C THR A 139 12.15 9.81 13.43
N PRO A 140 11.60 10.13 12.22
CA PRO A 140 11.10 9.12 11.30
C PRO A 140 12.15 8.10 10.85
N THR A 141 13.42 8.42 11.03
CA THR A 141 14.57 7.56 10.74
C THR A 141 15.19 6.93 12.00
N ALA A 142 14.50 6.92 13.13
CA ALA A 142 14.98 6.32 14.36
C ALA A 142 15.29 4.82 14.16
N ALA A 143 16.35 4.34 14.81
CA ALA A 143 16.82 2.96 14.74
C ALA A 143 16.93 2.40 13.29
N PRO A 144 17.69 3.04 12.38
CA PRO A 144 17.67 2.72 10.94
C PRO A 144 18.13 1.29 10.66
N VAL A 145 19.12 0.79 11.36
CA VAL A 145 19.63 -0.59 11.16
C VAL A 145 18.56 -1.61 11.55
N LEU A 146 17.91 -1.42 12.70
CA LEU A 146 16.85 -2.32 13.14
C LEU A 146 15.65 -2.27 12.18
N GLY A 147 15.26 -1.05 11.75
CA GLY A 147 14.19 -0.85 10.79
C GLY A 147 14.45 -1.55 9.46
N LEU A 148 15.67 -1.47 8.92
CA LEU A 148 16.06 -2.18 7.69
C LEU A 148 16.03 -3.71 7.87
N ILE A 149 16.56 -4.23 8.98
CA ILE A 149 16.54 -5.67 9.26
C ILE A 149 15.10 -6.19 9.36
N VAL A 150 14.24 -5.50 10.10
CA VAL A 150 12.82 -5.86 10.26
C VAL A 150 12.08 -5.76 8.92
N SER A 151 12.33 -4.71 8.16
CA SER A 151 11.73 -4.53 6.82
C SER A 151 12.13 -5.64 5.86
N ALA A 152 13.42 -5.99 5.81
CA ALA A 152 13.92 -7.09 4.99
C ALA A 152 13.32 -8.44 5.43
N TYR A 153 13.23 -8.69 6.72
CA TYR A 153 12.60 -9.89 7.27
C TYR A 153 11.13 -9.99 6.85
N ILE A 154 10.34 -8.93 7.07
CA ILE A 154 8.92 -8.90 6.70
C ILE A 154 8.76 -9.11 5.19
N LEU A 155 9.55 -8.42 4.36
CA LEU A 155 9.49 -8.55 2.90
C LEU A 155 9.78 -9.98 2.45
N ILE A 156 10.86 -10.58 2.93
CA ILE A 156 11.27 -11.94 2.55
C ILE A 156 10.19 -12.95 2.97
N VAL A 157 9.75 -12.91 4.23
CA VAL A 157 8.72 -13.83 4.74
C VAL A 157 7.42 -13.68 3.96
N SER A 158 7.01 -12.45 3.68
CA SER A 158 5.79 -12.17 2.92
C SER A 158 5.87 -12.67 1.47
N ILE A 159 7.00 -12.45 0.79
CA ILE A 159 7.23 -12.97 -0.57
C ILE A 159 7.19 -14.51 -0.57
N LEU A 160 7.88 -15.14 0.37
CA LEU A 160 7.88 -16.60 0.49
C LEU A 160 6.47 -17.15 0.75
N TYR A 161 5.72 -16.52 1.66
CA TYR A 161 4.36 -16.89 1.99
C TYR A 161 3.42 -16.71 0.78
N MET A 162 3.45 -15.56 0.11
CA MET A 162 2.58 -15.30 -1.03
C MET A 162 2.90 -16.20 -2.22
N ASN A 163 4.18 -16.50 -2.48
CA ASN A 163 4.59 -17.45 -3.51
C ASN A 163 4.17 -18.88 -3.16
N TRP A 164 4.27 -19.27 -1.90
CA TRP A 164 3.77 -20.56 -1.45
C TRP A 164 2.25 -20.67 -1.66
N ARG A 165 1.49 -19.63 -1.30
CA ARG A 165 0.04 -19.56 -1.53
C ARG A 165 -0.31 -19.61 -3.01
N ALA A 166 0.46 -18.92 -3.87
CA ALA A 166 0.28 -18.97 -5.31
C ALA A 166 0.53 -20.37 -5.89
N LYS A 167 1.58 -21.07 -5.42
CA LYS A 167 1.86 -22.45 -5.81
C LYS A 167 0.75 -23.39 -5.35
N GLN A 168 0.26 -23.22 -4.12
CA GLN A 168 -0.85 -24.03 -3.58
C GLN A 168 -2.14 -23.82 -4.39
N ALA A 169 -2.44 -22.57 -4.77
CA ALA A 169 -3.60 -22.28 -5.60
C ALA A 169 -3.51 -22.96 -6.97
N LYS A 170 -2.33 -22.90 -7.61
CA LYS A 170 -2.10 -23.63 -8.88
C LYS A 170 -2.23 -25.15 -8.73
N ALA A 171 -1.72 -25.70 -7.63
CA ALA A 171 -1.87 -27.14 -7.35
C ALA A 171 -3.33 -27.56 -7.13
N ASN A 172 -4.16 -26.66 -6.60
CA ASN A 172 -5.60 -26.85 -6.44
C ASN A 172 -6.42 -26.54 -7.72
N LEU A 173 -5.75 -26.28 -8.85
CA LEU A 173 -6.40 -25.91 -10.12
C LEU A 173 -7.30 -24.66 -10.00
N GLU A 174 -6.91 -23.71 -9.15
CA GLU A 174 -7.59 -22.45 -9.04
C GLU A 174 -7.10 -21.51 -10.14
N HIS A 175 -8.03 -21.04 -10.96
CA HIS A 175 -7.76 -20.14 -12.09
C HIS A 175 -8.20 -18.71 -11.82
N PHE A 176 -7.72 -17.77 -12.64
CA PHE A 176 -8.22 -16.41 -12.64
C PHE A 176 -9.63 -16.36 -13.24
N VAL A 177 -10.61 -15.88 -12.46
CA VAL A 177 -11.98 -15.69 -12.95
C VAL A 177 -12.30 -14.20 -12.93
N PRO A 178 -12.31 -13.53 -14.11
CA PRO A 178 -12.67 -12.12 -14.20
C PRO A 178 -14.17 -11.93 -13.96
N ASN A 179 -14.54 -10.82 -13.35
CA ASN A 179 -15.92 -10.33 -13.34
C ASN A 179 -16.08 -9.22 -14.41
N GLU A 180 -17.31 -8.77 -14.66
CA GLU A 180 -17.60 -7.73 -15.65
C GLU A 180 -16.81 -6.43 -15.40
N LYS A 181 -16.63 -6.05 -14.14
CA LYS A 181 -15.83 -4.86 -13.75
C LYS A 181 -14.35 -5.05 -14.08
N ASP A 182 -13.82 -6.25 -13.88
CA ASP A 182 -12.42 -6.52 -14.21
C ASP A 182 -12.17 -6.42 -15.71
N LEU A 183 -13.09 -6.95 -16.53
CA LEU A 183 -12.98 -6.85 -18.00
C LEU A 183 -12.98 -5.39 -18.44
N ALA A 184 -13.87 -4.57 -17.94
CA ALA A 184 -13.90 -3.14 -18.22
C ALA A 184 -12.61 -2.41 -17.79
N ILE A 185 -12.08 -2.75 -16.62
CA ILE A 185 -10.81 -2.20 -16.11
C ILE A 185 -9.63 -2.61 -17.00
N MET A 186 -9.60 -3.84 -17.46
CA MET A 186 -8.52 -4.36 -18.33
C MET A 186 -8.54 -3.70 -19.70
N GLU A 187 -9.72 -3.49 -20.30
CA GLU A 187 -9.88 -2.76 -21.55
C GLU A 187 -9.43 -1.30 -21.40
N ALA A 188 -9.87 -0.62 -20.34
CA ALA A 188 -9.45 0.75 -20.05
C ALA A 188 -7.93 0.86 -19.85
N ASN A 189 -7.32 -0.14 -19.23
CA ASN A 189 -5.87 -0.15 -18.96
C ASN A 189 -5.03 -0.36 -20.23
N LYS A 190 -5.52 -1.13 -21.21
CA LYS A 190 -4.85 -1.34 -22.50
C LYS A 190 -4.71 -0.05 -23.31
N ASN A 191 -5.69 0.84 -23.20
CA ASN A 191 -5.76 2.09 -23.96
C ASN A 191 -5.21 3.30 -23.18
N ARG A 192 -4.65 3.10 -22.00
CA ARG A 192 -4.19 4.18 -21.12
C ARG A 192 -2.81 4.66 -21.56
N GLU A 193 -2.71 5.91 -21.97
CA GLU A 193 -1.43 6.60 -22.13
C GLU A 193 -0.85 6.94 -20.76
N LEU A 194 0.36 6.49 -20.50
CA LEU A 194 1.07 6.71 -19.25
C LEU A 194 2.25 7.67 -19.48
N PRO A 195 2.52 8.59 -18.55
CA PRO A 195 3.71 9.43 -18.61
C PRO A 195 4.97 8.57 -18.55
N HIS A 196 6.08 9.10 -19.08
CA HIS A 196 7.35 8.39 -19.03
C HIS A 196 7.82 8.25 -17.57
N ILE A 197 8.31 7.07 -17.20
CA ILE A 197 8.70 6.77 -15.81
C ILE A 197 9.69 7.77 -15.22
N ALA A 198 10.63 8.28 -16.03
CA ALA A 198 11.61 9.28 -15.59
C ALA A 198 11.00 10.64 -15.18
N VAL A 199 9.73 10.90 -15.55
CA VAL A 199 8.99 12.10 -15.15
C VAL A 199 8.14 11.80 -13.90
N SER A 200 7.95 10.52 -13.57
CA SER A 200 7.07 10.04 -12.49
C SER A 200 7.81 9.74 -11.19
N LEU A 201 9.14 9.64 -11.22
CA LEU A 201 10.04 9.45 -10.09
C LEU A 201 10.66 10.77 -9.66
#